data_c321fc51a84a519ff62c56a5824e7890
#
_entry.id   c321fc51a84a519ff62c56a5824e7890
#
_cell.length_a   1.000
_cell.length_b   1.000
_cell.length_c   1.000
_cell.angle_alpha   90.00
_cell.angle_beta   90.00
_cell.angle_gamma   90.00
#
_symmetry.space_group_name_H-M   'P 1'
#
loop_
_entity.id
_entity.type
_entity.pdbx_description
1 polymer ?
#
loop_
_entity_poly.entity_id
_entity_poly.type
_entity_poly.pdbx_seq_one_letter_code
_entity_poly.pdbx_strand_id
1 'polypeptide(L)'
;MTKYVAISLVAILLAACNSSKNPHSSSGQEEDLSAKELLQGIWLDDETESPLMRIEGDTIYYADSQSAPITFKIIRDTLYTYGNDTTYYKIDKQGEHIFWFHSIADNMIRLHKSEDPNDSLSFVGQEMIIPTYT
;
A
#
# COMPACT_ATOMS: atom_id res chain seq x y z
N MET A 1 54.66 9.19 0.44
CA MET A 1 54.33 8.16 0.13
C MET A 1 53.49 7.44 0.90
N THR A 2 53.52 7.37 1.83
CA THR A 2 52.72 6.61 2.62
C THR A 2 51.39 7.10 2.76
N LYS A 3 51.12 8.25 2.61
CA LYS A 3 49.86 8.71 2.72
C LYS A 3 48.85 8.08 1.94
N TYR A 4 49.08 7.69 0.90
CA TYR A 4 48.05 7.13 0.14
C TYR A 4 47.39 6.09 0.79
N VAL A 5 47.94 5.44 1.43
CA VAL A 5 47.36 4.40 2.13
C VAL A 5 46.11 4.77 2.73
N ALA A 6 46.16 5.74 3.42
CA ALA A 6 44.98 6.13 4.14
C ALA A 6 43.83 6.14 3.28
N ILE A 7 43.94 6.58 2.21
CA ILE A 7 42.89 6.57 1.37
C ILE A 7 42.14 5.38 1.25
N SER A 8 42.80 4.40 1.10
CA SER A 8 42.11 3.19 0.90
C SER A 8 41.19 2.95 2.00
N LEU A 9 41.52 3.27 3.12
CA LEU A 9 40.68 2.99 4.16
C LEU A 9 39.39 3.51 4.00
N VAL A 10 39.34 4.59 3.67
CA VAL A 10 38.10 5.17 3.49
C VAL A 10 37.21 4.38 2.69
N ALA A 11 37.60 4.02 1.66
CA ALA A 11 36.76 3.27 0.81
C ALA A 11 36.10 2.21 1.54
N ILE A 12 36.76 1.57 2.27
CA ILE A 12 36.22 0.55 2.98
C ILE A 12 35.09 0.93 3.80
N LEU A 13 35.23 1.88 4.51
CA LEU A 13 34.19 2.28 5.33
C LEU A 13 32.98 2.41 4.63
N LEU A 14 32.98 3.01 3.63
CA LEU A 14 31.79 3.14 2.92
C LEU A 14 31.18 1.89 2.67
N ALA A 15 31.83 1.07 2.23
CA ALA A 15 31.26 -0.17 1.89
C ALA A 15 30.61 -0.69 3.08
N ALA A 16 31.20 -0.67 4.06
CA ALA A 16 30.65 -1.22 5.23
C ALA A 16 29.38 -0.59 5.52
N CYS A 17 29.36 0.57 5.53
CA CYS A 17 28.21 1.19 5.84
C CYS A 17 27.14 0.78 5.06
N ASN A 18 27.26 0.84 3.98
CA ASN A 18 26.19 0.50 3.26
C ASN A 18 25.79 -0.76 3.48
N SER A 19 26.56 -1.44 3.61
CA SER A 19 26.12 -2.71 3.70
C SER A 19 25.28 -2.83 4.78
N SER A 20 25.63 -2.34 5.66
CA SER A 20 24.85 -2.59 6.69
C SER A 20 23.56 -2.27 6.53
N LYS A 21 23.24 -1.97 6.31
CA LYS A 21 22.03 -1.73 6.29
C LYS A 21 21.34 -2.36 5.71
N ASN A 22 21.60 -2.85 5.64
CA ASN A 22 20.85 -3.34 5.16
C ASN A 22 20.41 -4.15 5.30
N PRO A 23 20.53 -4.34 5.49
CA PRO A 23 20.11 -5.10 5.38
C PRO A 23 19.45 -5.69 5.96
N HIS A 24 19.47 -6.04 6.30
CA HIS A 24 18.89 -6.68 6.79
C HIS A 24 17.92 -6.64 7.13
N SER A 25 18.04 -6.55 7.09
CA SER A 25 17.31 -6.54 7.60
C SER A 25 16.32 -6.79 7.31
N SER A 26 16.26 -7.03 6.95
CA SER A 26 15.48 -7.23 6.68
C SER A 26 14.68 -7.81 6.39
N SER A 27 14.58 -8.02 6.24
CA SER A 27 13.81 -8.80 6.12
C SER A 27 12.80 -8.58 5.22
N GLY A 28 12.30 -9.31 4.48
CA GLY A 28 11.26 -9.13 3.58
C GLY A 28 9.93 -8.91 4.22
N GLN A 29 9.97 -8.77 5.52
CA GLN A 29 8.73 -8.56 6.21
C GLN A 29 8.39 -7.10 6.34
N GLU A 30 9.23 -6.25 5.87
CA GLU A 30 8.97 -4.84 5.99
C GLU A 30 7.87 -4.35 5.10
N GLU A 31 7.04 -3.50 5.62
CA GLU A 31 5.95 -2.93 4.85
C GLU A 31 6.48 -1.99 3.77
N ASP A 32 5.92 -2.05 2.59
CA ASP A 32 6.32 -1.19 1.49
C ASP A 32 5.54 0.11 1.59
N LEU A 33 6.12 1.12 2.19
CA LEU A 33 5.44 2.39 2.40
C LEU A 33 5.24 3.18 1.13
N SER A 34 6.09 3.00 0.15
CA SER A 34 5.91 3.69 -1.11
C SER A 34 4.69 3.17 -1.81
N ALA A 35 4.48 1.87 -1.81
CA ALA A 35 3.32 1.28 -2.43
C ALA A 35 2.06 1.71 -1.69
N LYS A 36 2.14 1.82 -0.37
CA LYS A 36 0.99 2.23 0.41
C LYS A 36 0.62 3.66 0.07
N GLU A 37 1.60 4.50 -0.15
CA GLU A 37 1.35 5.89 -0.48
C GLU A 37 0.63 6.00 -1.81
N LEU A 38 0.96 5.19 -2.77
CA LEU A 38 0.31 5.20 -4.07
C LEU A 38 -1.15 4.79 -3.97
N LEU A 39 -1.51 4.04 -2.97
CA LEU A 39 -2.87 3.58 -2.83
C LEU A 39 -3.81 4.58 -2.16
N GLN A 40 -3.30 5.67 -1.66
CA GLN A 40 -4.17 6.63 -0.97
C GLN A 40 -5.18 7.24 -1.94
N GLY A 41 -6.43 7.39 -1.51
CA GLY A 41 -7.46 8.00 -2.34
C GLY A 41 -8.64 7.10 -2.59
N ILE A 42 -9.45 7.47 -3.56
CA ILE A 42 -10.65 6.72 -3.89
C ILE A 42 -10.44 5.99 -5.20
N TRP A 43 -10.82 4.73 -5.20
CA TRP A 43 -10.59 3.86 -6.36
C TRP A 43 -11.90 3.41 -6.97
N LEU A 44 -11.97 3.49 -8.29
CA LEU A 44 -13.16 3.12 -9.05
C LEU A 44 -12.90 1.84 -9.81
N ASP A 45 -13.96 1.08 -10.00
CA ASP A 45 -13.88 -0.15 -10.79
C ASP A 45 -13.68 0.24 -12.25
N ASP A 46 -12.74 -0.38 -12.94
CA ASP A 46 -12.44 -0.06 -14.33
C ASP A 46 -13.61 -0.28 -15.26
N GLU A 47 -14.47 -1.23 -14.96
CA GLU A 47 -15.56 -1.52 -15.85
C GLU A 47 -16.81 -0.69 -15.59
N THR A 48 -17.17 -0.52 -14.35
CA THR A 48 -18.40 0.18 -14.02
C THR A 48 -18.18 1.64 -13.72
N GLU A 49 -16.94 2.05 -13.49
CA GLU A 49 -16.61 3.42 -13.13
C GLU A 49 -17.26 3.81 -11.80
N SER A 50 -17.62 2.84 -10.99
CA SER A 50 -18.24 3.11 -9.70
C SER A 50 -17.21 3.11 -8.59
N PRO A 51 -17.37 3.99 -7.60
CA PRO A 51 -16.45 4.00 -6.47
C PRO A 51 -16.53 2.68 -5.73
N LEU A 52 -15.43 2.07 -5.47
CA LEU A 52 -15.38 0.78 -4.82
C LEU A 52 -14.79 0.87 -3.43
N MET A 53 -13.72 1.61 -3.27
CA MET A 53 -13.09 1.72 -1.97
C MET A 53 -12.36 3.05 -1.82
N ARG A 54 -12.20 3.48 -0.59
CA ARG A 54 -11.42 4.66 -0.26
C ARG A 54 -10.32 4.19 0.68
N ILE A 55 -9.09 4.54 0.38
CA ILE A 55 -7.96 4.13 1.20
C ILE A 55 -7.38 5.35 1.86
N GLU A 56 -7.31 5.31 3.18
CA GLU A 56 -6.77 6.41 3.93
C GLU A 56 -5.85 5.85 5.01
N GLY A 57 -4.56 6.18 4.94
CA GLY A 57 -3.58 5.61 5.84
C GLY A 57 -3.49 4.12 5.62
N ASP A 58 -3.70 3.35 6.63
CA ASP A 58 -3.64 1.90 6.52
C ASP A 58 -5.03 1.26 6.57
N THR A 59 -6.07 2.04 6.28
CA THR A 59 -7.44 1.54 6.36
C THR A 59 -8.12 1.61 5.00
N ILE A 60 -8.87 0.57 4.68
CA ILE A 60 -9.68 0.52 3.49
C ILE A 60 -11.13 0.63 3.88
N TYR A 61 -11.83 1.62 3.31
CA TYR A 61 -13.25 1.81 3.51
C TYR A 61 -13.95 1.41 2.22
N TYR A 62 -14.99 0.61 2.31
CA TYR A 62 -15.70 0.16 1.13
C TYR A 62 -16.91 1.04 0.90
N ALA A 63 -17.25 1.23 -0.37
CA ALA A 63 -18.45 2.00 -0.70
C ALA A 63 -19.68 1.27 -0.24
N ASP A 64 -19.59 -0.05 -0.09
CA ASP A 64 -20.69 -0.86 0.40
C ASP A 64 -20.82 -0.60 1.90
N SER A 65 -21.92 -0.02 2.32
CA SER A 65 -22.09 0.33 3.72
C SER A 65 -22.20 -0.86 4.63
N GLN A 66 -22.34 -2.05 4.10
CA GLN A 66 -22.42 -3.23 4.94
C GLN A 66 -21.06 -3.85 5.23
N SER A 67 -20.04 -3.42 4.56
CA SER A 67 -18.71 -3.96 4.78
C SER A 67 -17.98 -3.07 5.75
N ALA A 68 -17.45 -3.65 6.81
CA ALA A 68 -16.70 -2.90 7.79
C ALA A 68 -15.34 -2.50 7.24
N PRO A 69 -14.79 -1.39 7.68
CA PRO A 69 -13.43 -1.02 7.25
C PRO A 69 -12.42 -2.06 7.73
N ILE A 70 -11.37 -2.24 6.98
CA ILE A 70 -10.32 -3.18 7.36
C ILE A 70 -8.97 -2.50 7.22
N THR A 71 -7.96 -3.04 7.86
CA THR A 71 -6.63 -2.50 7.74
C THR A 71 -5.84 -3.35 6.75
N PHE A 72 -4.75 -2.83 6.27
CA PHE A 72 -3.96 -3.54 5.28
C PHE A 72 -2.48 -3.21 5.40
N LYS A 73 -1.67 -4.02 4.76
CA LYS A 73 -0.26 -3.78 4.60
C LYS A 73 0.16 -4.30 3.24
N ILE A 74 1.18 -3.70 2.67
CA ILE A 74 1.76 -4.21 1.43
C ILE A 74 3.16 -4.64 1.75
N ILE A 75 3.47 -5.89 1.46
CA ILE A 75 4.81 -6.42 1.67
C ILE A 75 5.21 -7.04 0.34
N ARG A 76 6.21 -6.47 -0.29
CA ARG A 76 6.65 -6.87 -1.60
C ARG A 76 5.47 -6.66 -2.54
N ASP A 77 5.10 -7.50 -3.33
CA ASP A 77 4.02 -7.30 -4.26
C ASP A 77 2.73 -7.93 -3.78
N THR A 78 2.55 -8.00 -2.48
CA THR A 78 1.38 -8.65 -1.92
C THR A 78 0.64 -7.70 -0.98
N LEU A 79 -0.65 -7.59 -1.19
CA LEU A 79 -1.51 -6.79 -0.33
C LEU A 79 -2.15 -7.73 0.68
N TYR A 80 -1.90 -7.47 1.96
CA TYR A 80 -2.52 -8.27 3.03
C TYR A 80 -3.63 -7.44 3.67
N THR A 81 -4.79 -8.03 3.84
CA THR A 81 -5.90 -7.34 4.50
C THR A 81 -6.25 -8.08 5.77
N TYR A 82 -6.56 -7.29 6.81
CA TYR A 82 -6.82 -7.86 8.11
C TYR A 82 -8.23 -7.46 8.58
N GLY A 83 -9.16 -8.36 8.41
CA GLY A 83 -10.51 -8.18 8.88
C GLY A 83 -10.79 -9.29 9.85
N ASN A 84 -11.88 -9.99 9.70
CA ASN A 84 -12.15 -11.15 10.51
C ASN A 84 -11.10 -12.21 10.23
N ASP A 85 -10.69 -12.31 8.99
CA ASP A 85 -9.64 -13.22 8.60
C ASP A 85 -8.58 -12.43 7.87
N THR A 86 -7.37 -12.95 7.81
CA THR A 86 -6.32 -12.33 7.03
C THR A 86 -6.41 -12.87 5.61
N THR A 87 -6.46 -11.98 4.65
CA THR A 87 -6.50 -12.39 3.27
C THR A 87 -5.37 -11.72 2.53
N TYR A 88 -4.98 -12.22 1.39
CA TYR A 88 -3.95 -11.55 0.64
C TYR A 88 -4.23 -11.58 -0.85
N TYR A 89 -3.70 -10.62 -1.56
CA TYR A 89 -3.91 -10.45 -2.98
C TYR A 89 -2.57 -10.13 -3.61
N LYS A 90 -2.35 -10.64 -4.81
CA LYS A 90 -1.10 -10.39 -5.50
C LYS A 90 -1.27 -9.14 -6.34
N ILE A 91 -0.37 -8.20 -6.22
CA ILE A 91 -0.46 -6.97 -6.99
C ILE A 91 0.14 -7.19 -8.36
N ASP A 92 -0.64 -6.96 -9.39
CA ASP A 92 -0.18 -7.15 -10.77
C ASP A 92 0.33 -5.87 -11.38
N LYS A 93 -0.26 -4.74 -11.04
CA LYS A 93 0.16 -3.48 -11.60
C LYS A 93 -0.22 -2.37 -10.63
N GLN A 94 0.67 -1.46 -10.36
CA GLN A 94 0.40 -0.38 -9.44
C GLN A 94 1.07 0.90 -9.91
N GLY A 95 0.34 2.01 -9.88
CA GLY A 95 0.88 3.31 -10.21
C GLY A 95 0.04 4.36 -9.53
N GLU A 96 0.22 5.61 -9.91
CA GLU A 96 -0.54 6.69 -9.30
C GLU A 96 -2.02 6.58 -9.58
N HIS A 97 -2.38 6.06 -10.74
CA HIS A 97 -3.78 6.01 -11.15
C HIS A 97 -4.28 4.61 -11.44
N ILE A 98 -3.47 3.62 -11.26
CA ILE A 98 -3.83 2.24 -11.58
C ILE A 98 -3.51 1.30 -10.44
N PHE A 99 -4.40 0.38 -10.15
CA PHE A 99 -4.16 -0.64 -9.15
C PHE A 99 -4.87 -1.93 -9.57
N TRP A 100 -4.11 -2.88 -10.08
CA TRP A 100 -4.64 -4.17 -10.54
C TRP A 100 -4.08 -5.26 -9.65
N PHE A 101 -4.94 -6.12 -9.17
CA PHE A 101 -4.50 -7.22 -8.31
C PHE A 101 -5.44 -8.41 -8.46
N HIS A 102 -5.04 -9.55 -7.97
CA HIS A 102 -5.91 -10.71 -8.05
C HIS A 102 -5.87 -11.49 -6.74
N SER A 103 -6.97 -12.18 -6.45
CA SER A 103 -7.09 -12.97 -5.24
C SER A 103 -6.45 -14.32 -5.42
N ILE A 104 -6.38 -15.10 -4.36
CA ILE A 104 -5.84 -16.43 -4.46
C ILE A 104 -6.71 -17.28 -5.35
N ALA A 105 -7.98 -16.95 -5.46
CA ALA A 105 -8.87 -17.68 -6.34
C ALA A 105 -8.74 -17.20 -7.78
N ASP A 106 -7.76 -16.34 -8.01
CA ASP A 106 -7.47 -15.85 -9.35
C ASP A 106 -8.53 -14.92 -9.91
N ASN A 107 -9.26 -14.24 -9.07
CA ASN A 107 -10.20 -13.22 -9.52
C ASN A 107 -9.46 -11.91 -9.67
N MET A 108 -9.46 -11.39 -10.88
CA MET A 108 -8.73 -10.17 -11.18
C MET A 108 -9.59 -8.95 -10.86
N ILE A 109 -8.99 -7.98 -10.18
CA ILE A 109 -9.66 -6.75 -9.85
C ILE A 109 -8.84 -5.61 -10.46
N ARG A 110 -9.47 -4.77 -11.23
CA ARG A 110 -8.78 -3.65 -11.88
C ARG A 110 -9.43 -2.36 -11.50
N LEU A 111 -8.65 -1.48 -10.91
CA LEU A 111 -9.14 -0.21 -10.41
C LEU A 111 -8.33 0.95 -10.94
N HIS A 112 -8.95 2.12 -11.01
CA HIS A 112 -8.24 3.34 -11.33
C HIS A 112 -8.63 4.39 -10.31
N LYS A 113 -7.75 5.37 -10.10
CA LYS A 113 -7.97 6.37 -9.06
C LYS A 113 -8.94 7.44 -9.52
N SER A 114 -9.87 7.81 -8.65
CA SER A 114 -10.84 8.82 -8.93
C SER A 114 -10.19 10.19 -8.94
N GLU A 115 -10.65 11.04 -9.85
CA GLU A 115 -10.23 12.42 -9.88
C GLU A 115 -11.42 13.33 -9.64
N ASP A 116 -12.58 12.77 -9.33
CA ASP A 116 -13.80 13.53 -9.12
C ASP A 116 -14.07 13.66 -7.64
N PRO A 117 -14.05 14.87 -7.08
CA PRO A 117 -14.26 15.04 -5.65
C PRO A 117 -15.63 14.52 -5.19
N ASN A 118 -16.58 14.44 -6.09
CA ASN A 118 -17.90 13.95 -5.71
C ASN A 118 -17.91 12.47 -5.38
N ASP A 119 -16.91 11.74 -5.80
CA ASP A 119 -16.86 10.32 -5.50
C ASP A 119 -16.73 10.07 -3.99
N SER A 120 -16.28 11.05 -3.23
CA SER A 120 -16.16 10.87 -1.82
C SER A 120 -17.52 10.73 -1.13
N LEU A 121 -18.58 11.17 -1.79
CA LEU A 121 -19.90 11.08 -1.20
C LEU A 121 -20.33 9.64 -0.98
N SER A 122 -19.76 8.71 -1.71
CA SER A 122 -20.08 7.30 -1.54
C SER A 122 -19.65 6.77 -0.18
N PHE A 123 -18.78 7.51 0.51
CA PHE A 123 -18.22 7.05 1.78
C PHE A 123 -18.63 7.89 2.99
N VAL A 124 -19.52 8.84 2.77
CA VAL A 124 -19.93 9.72 3.84
C VAL A 124 -20.49 9.02 5.06
N GLY A 125 -21.31 8.04 4.84
CA GLY A 125 -21.91 7.33 5.96
C GLY A 125 -20.88 6.65 6.82
N GLN A 126 -19.87 6.11 6.23
CA GLN A 126 -18.85 5.43 6.99
C GLN A 126 -18.00 6.39 7.79
N GLU A 127 -17.75 7.54 7.23
CA GLU A 127 -16.97 8.53 7.93
C GLU A 127 -17.70 9.05 9.14
N MET A 128 -18.99 9.15 9.07
CA MET A 128 -19.76 9.66 10.17
C MET A 128 -19.89 8.66 11.29
N ILE A 129 -19.82 7.42 11.00
CA ILE A 129 -19.91 6.41 12.01
C ILE A 129 -18.74 6.45 12.96
N ILE A 130 -17.57 6.59 12.44
CA ILE A 130 -16.38 6.57 13.25
C ILE A 130 -16.35 7.56 14.39
N PRO A 131 -16.60 8.81 14.15
CA PRO A 131 -16.50 9.77 15.21
C PRO A 131 -17.48 9.56 16.34
N THR A 132 -18.53 8.88 16.09
CA THR A 132 -19.53 8.74 17.11
C THR A 132 -19.12 7.81 18.20
N TYR A 133 -18.07 7.11 18.05
CA TYR A 133 -17.66 6.26 19.08
C TYR A 133 -16.96 6.97 20.18
N THR A 134 -16.58 8.17 19.98
CA THR A 134 -15.90 8.85 21.01
C THR A 134 -16.88 9.49 21.95
#